data_0729bb19d406e8b2f754f7de67ed8362
#
_entry.id   0729bb19d406e8b2f754f7de67ed8362
#
_cell.length_a   1.000
_cell.length_b   1.000
_cell.length_c   1.000
_cell.angle_alpha   90.00
_cell.angle_beta   90.00
_cell.angle_gamma   90.00
#
_symmetry.space_group_name_H-M   'P 1'
#
loop_
_entity.id
_entity.type
_entity.pdbx_description
1 polymer ?
#
loop_
_entity_poly.entity_id
_entity_poly.type
_entity_poly.pdbx_seq_one_letter_code
_entity_poly.pdbx_strand_id
1 'polypeptide(L)'
;MNTFITDSWNQYLGSFQPYEMDVYYFEEYVKAYESPSKVAKCIICIDEKKIMLMPFLQMSFNDLFDFETPYGYGGPISNTHDKEWNCKALQSISETFRNNGFLCGFVRFHPLLKNYQENSIGLDSQFNRKTVFIDTSVSNDEIWEKQIISKNRNMIRKAINHGLTFIADYSFEYLKDFISIYNATMQRLEADSFYFFDQEYYVKLCKSFRNKVFLGVVKKDDELISAAIFLHNSYYGQY
;
A
#
# COMPACT_ATOMS: atom_id res chain seq x y z
N MET A 1 15.33 -21.32 12.51
CA MET A 1 14.91 -20.24 11.59
C MET A 1 14.85 -20.80 10.18
N ASN A 2 13.73 -20.68 9.49
CA ASN A 2 13.52 -21.14 8.10
C ASN A 2 13.12 -19.96 7.23
N THR A 3 13.85 -19.73 6.13
CA THR A 3 13.60 -18.58 5.22
C THR A 3 13.39 -19.09 3.80
N PHE A 4 12.31 -18.65 3.16
CA PHE A 4 11.91 -19.10 1.82
C PHE A 4 11.09 -18.04 1.09
N ILE A 5 11.03 -18.17 -0.23
CA ILE A 5 10.19 -17.35 -1.11
C ILE A 5 8.96 -18.16 -1.52
N THR A 6 7.79 -17.53 -1.55
CA THR A 6 6.51 -18.17 -1.86
C THR A 6 5.60 -17.28 -2.71
N ASP A 7 4.66 -17.90 -3.43
CA ASP A 7 3.63 -17.24 -4.23
C ASP A 7 2.30 -17.05 -3.45
N SER A 8 2.23 -17.62 -2.23
CA SER A 8 1.04 -17.54 -1.37
C SER A 8 1.47 -17.32 0.08
N TRP A 9 0.94 -16.26 0.70
CA TRP A 9 1.37 -15.84 2.04
C TRP A 9 0.26 -15.30 2.95
N ASN A 10 -0.98 -15.12 2.49
CA ASN A 10 -2.07 -14.60 3.31
C ASN A 10 -2.29 -15.42 4.60
N GLN A 11 -2.00 -16.71 4.57
CA GLN A 11 -2.09 -17.60 5.73
C GLN A 11 -1.18 -17.18 6.89
N TYR A 12 -0.10 -16.47 6.62
CA TYR A 12 0.85 -15.99 7.64
C TYR A 12 0.44 -14.64 8.22
N LEU A 13 -0.41 -13.87 7.53
CA LEU A 13 -0.85 -12.56 7.98
C LEU A 13 -1.69 -12.61 9.26
N GLY A 14 -2.35 -13.74 9.53
CA GLY A 14 -3.08 -13.97 10.78
C GLY A 14 -2.22 -13.95 12.05
N SER A 15 -0.89 -13.98 11.91
CA SER A 15 0.06 -13.86 13.02
C SER A 15 0.42 -12.42 13.39
N PHE A 16 -0.07 -11.45 12.62
CA PHE A 16 0.16 -10.01 12.84
C PHE A 16 -1.10 -9.34 13.38
N GLN A 17 -0.91 -8.41 14.29
CA GLN A 17 -2.01 -7.54 14.71
C GLN A 17 -2.33 -6.53 13.59
N PRO A 18 -3.57 -6.01 13.52
CA PRO A 18 -3.95 -5.05 12.48
C PRO A 18 -3.08 -3.78 12.39
N TYR A 19 -2.47 -3.37 13.51
CA TYR A 19 -1.57 -2.21 13.55
C TYR A 19 -0.11 -2.54 13.16
N GLU A 20 0.24 -3.83 13.01
CA GLU A 20 1.57 -4.28 12.58
C GLU A 20 1.69 -4.44 11.07
N MET A 21 0.59 -4.35 10.34
CA MET A 21 0.55 -4.46 8.87
C MET A 21 -0.49 -3.51 8.27
N ASP A 22 -0.39 -3.26 6.97
CA ASP A 22 -1.37 -2.49 6.21
C ASP A 22 -1.82 -3.26 4.96
N VAL A 23 -2.68 -2.68 4.14
CA VAL A 23 -3.25 -3.25 2.91
C VAL A 23 -2.18 -3.73 1.93
N TYR A 24 -1.03 -3.11 1.92
CA TYR A 24 0.12 -3.40 1.04
C TYR A 24 0.72 -4.79 1.24
N TYR A 25 0.39 -5.47 2.32
CA TYR A 25 0.94 -6.79 2.66
C TYR A 25 0.07 -7.96 2.22
N PHE A 26 -1.16 -7.70 1.76
CA PHE A 26 -2.06 -8.75 1.27
C PHE A 26 -1.70 -9.18 -0.14
N GLU A 27 -1.85 -10.49 -0.44
CA GLU A 27 -1.61 -11.06 -1.76
C GLU A 27 -2.39 -10.32 -2.85
N GLU A 28 -3.65 -10.01 -2.57
CA GLU A 28 -4.56 -9.38 -3.53
C GLU A 28 -4.06 -8.00 -3.97
N TYR A 29 -3.43 -7.25 -3.05
CA TYR A 29 -2.83 -5.96 -3.38
C TYR A 29 -1.61 -6.15 -4.28
N VAL A 30 -0.67 -7.00 -3.87
CA VAL A 30 0.60 -7.18 -4.61
C VAL A 30 0.34 -7.81 -5.98
N LYS A 31 -0.56 -8.81 -6.05
CA LYS A 31 -0.95 -9.47 -7.30
C LYS A 31 -1.70 -8.55 -8.28
N ALA A 32 -2.30 -7.45 -7.81
CA ALA A 32 -2.88 -6.44 -8.70
C ALA A 32 -1.82 -5.74 -9.57
N TYR A 33 -0.55 -5.74 -9.14
CA TYR A 33 0.59 -5.17 -9.88
C TYR A 33 1.36 -6.18 -10.73
N GLU A 34 0.87 -7.41 -10.84
CA GLU A 34 1.48 -8.39 -11.75
C GLU A 34 1.33 -7.98 -13.21
N SER A 35 2.36 -8.28 -13.97
CA SER A 35 2.42 -8.09 -15.42
C SER A 35 3.27 -9.19 -16.04
N PRO A 36 3.39 -9.29 -17.37
CA PRO A 36 4.30 -10.27 -18.01
C PRO A 36 5.75 -10.17 -17.54
N SER A 37 6.18 -9.02 -17.01
CA SER A 37 7.54 -8.78 -16.51
C SER A 37 7.67 -8.74 -14.99
N LYS A 38 6.55 -8.82 -14.24
CA LYS A 38 6.53 -8.69 -12.77
C LYS A 38 5.65 -9.76 -12.15
N VAL A 39 6.22 -10.53 -11.24
CA VAL A 39 5.53 -11.63 -10.53
C VAL A 39 5.50 -11.33 -9.04
N ALA A 40 4.30 -11.43 -8.44
CA ALA A 40 4.12 -11.22 -7.01
C ALA A 40 4.68 -12.40 -6.20
N LYS A 41 5.52 -12.11 -5.24
CA LYS A 41 6.17 -13.06 -4.34
C LYS A 41 6.19 -12.49 -2.92
N CYS A 42 6.46 -13.36 -1.96
CA CYS A 42 6.76 -12.95 -0.60
C CYS A 42 7.96 -13.73 -0.08
N ILE A 43 8.92 -13.04 0.55
CA ILE A 43 9.95 -13.70 1.34
C ILE A 43 9.50 -13.76 2.79
N ILE A 44 9.66 -14.91 3.40
CA ILE A 44 9.18 -15.19 4.76
C ILE A 44 10.31 -15.85 5.55
N CYS A 45 10.56 -15.37 6.75
CA CYS A 45 11.45 -15.98 7.74
C CYS A 45 10.62 -16.38 8.95
N ILE A 46 10.67 -17.65 9.31
CA ILE A 46 9.89 -18.23 10.42
C ILE A 46 10.80 -18.94 11.41
N ASP A 47 10.54 -18.73 12.69
CA ASP A 47 11.17 -19.43 13.79
C ASP A 47 10.15 -19.60 14.93
N GLU A 48 9.61 -20.80 15.05
CA GLU A 48 8.47 -21.10 15.93
C GLU A 48 7.26 -20.20 15.64
N LYS A 49 6.97 -19.23 16.54
CA LYS A 49 5.86 -18.29 16.42
C LYS A 49 6.30 -16.92 15.89
N LYS A 50 7.60 -16.68 15.75
CA LYS A 50 8.14 -15.43 15.23
C LYS A 50 8.15 -15.48 13.71
N ILE A 51 7.59 -14.47 13.09
CA ILE A 51 7.49 -14.35 11.62
C ILE A 51 7.95 -12.96 11.21
N MET A 52 8.83 -12.92 10.21
CA MET A 52 9.10 -11.72 9.43
C MET A 52 8.76 -12.02 7.99
N LEU A 53 8.05 -11.09 7.33
CA LEU A 53 7.73 -11.23 5.90
C LEU A 53 7.84 -9.91 5.15
N MET A 54 8.08 -10.02 3.84
CA MET A 54 8.11 -8.88 2.92
C MET A 54 7.56 -9.33 1.56
N PRO A 55 6.35 -8.91 1.18
CA PRO A 55 5.86 -9.06 -0.19
C PRO A 55 6.60 -8.15 -1.16
N PHE A 56 6.80 -8.63 -2.38
CA PHE A 56 7.51 -7.90 -3.42
C PHE A 56 7.07 -8.35 -4.83
N LEU A 57 7.44 -7.58 -5.83
CA LEU A 57 7.32 -7.91 -7.23
C LEU A 57 8.71 -8.32 -7.74
N GLN A 58 8.84 -9.55 -8.18
CA GLN A 58 10.05 -10.07 -8.81
C GLN A 58 10.07 -9.67 -10.28
N MET A 59 11.21 -9.18 -10.74
CA MET A 59 11.50 -8.90 -12.15
C MET A 59 12.66 -9.77 -12.62
N SER A 60 12.54 -10.36 -13.80
CA SER A 60 13.59 -11.21 -14.38
C SER A 60 14.48 -10.40 -15.32
N PHE A 61 15.79 -10.59 -15.20
CA PHE A 61 16.78 -10.04 -16.09
C PHE A 61 17.81 -11.14 -16.46
N ASN A 62 17.63 -11.78 -17.60
CA ASN A 62 18.31 -13.03 -17.97
C ASN A 62 18.09 -14.11 -16.90
N ASP A 63 19.16 -14.67 -16.33
CA ASP A 63 19.13 -15.67 -15.26
C ASP A 63 19.14 -15.07 -13.84
N LEU A 64 19.01 -13.75 -13.72
CA LEU A 64 19.07 -13.02 -12.47
C LEU A 64 17.76 -12.29 -12.22
N PHE A 65 17.56 -11.83 -10.98
CA PHE A 65 16.35 -11.17 -10.56
C PHE A 65 16.65 -9.84 -9.86
N ASP A 66 15.74 -8.91 -10.06
CA ASP A 66 15.55 -7.73 -9.21
C ASP A 66 14.19 -7.79 -8.55
N PHE A 67 13.99 -6.99 -7.52
CA PHE A 67 12.67 -6.85 -6.92
C PHE A 67 12.34 -5.41 -6.53
N GLU A 68 11.06 -5.11 -6.47
CA GLU A 68 10.57 -3.88 -5.87
C GLU A 68 9.33 -4.16 -5.00
N THR A 69 9.08 -3.31 -4.01
CA THR A 69 7.77 -3.29 -3.38
C THR A 69 6.75 -2.68 -4.34
N PRO A 70 5.48 -3.14 -4.35
CA PRO A 70 4.46 -2.54 -5.20
C PRO A 70 4.31 -1.04 -4.91
N TYR A 71 3.63 -0.31 -5.78
CA TYR A 71 3.33 1.11 -5.56
C TYR A 71 2.63 1.30 -4.21
N GLY A 72 2.93 2.40 -3.53
CA GLY A 72 2.54 2.66 -2.16
C GLY A 72 3.71 2.36 -1.20
N TYR A 73 3.49 1.48 -0.26
CA TYR A 73 4.47 1.17 0.78
C TYR A 73 4.70 -0.34 0.93
N GLY A 74 5.75 -0.71 1.62
CA GLY A 74 6.13 -2.10 1.88
C GLY A 74 7.31 -2.20 2.84
N GLY A 75 8.21 -3.11 2.54
CA GLY A 75 9.36 -3.45 3.38
C GLY A 75 9.02 -4.58 4.35
N PRO A 76 10.01 -5.12 5.05
CA PRO A 76 9.77 -6.21 5.99
C PRO A 76 8.95 -5.77 7.20
N ILE A 77 8.02 -6.62 7.63
CA ILE A 77 7.30 -6.51 8.90
C ILE A 77 7.58 -7.74 9.76
N SER A 78 7.57 -7.56 11.06
CA SER A 78 7.78 -8.63 12.04
C SER A 78 6.66 -8.62 13.09
N ASN A 79 6.20 -9.79 13.50
CA ASN A 79 5.25 -9.94 14.60
C ASN A 79 5.92 -9.98 15.98
N THR A 80 7.20 -9.61 16.08
CA THR A 80 7.95 -9.57 17.33
C THR A 80 8.83 -8.32 17.43
N HIS A 81 9.00 -7.81 18.66
CA HIS A 81 9.92 -6.72 18.98
C HIS A 81 11.31 -7.19 19.44
N ASP A 82 11.60 -8.48 19.29
CA ASP A 82 12.91 -9.05 19.59
C ASP A 82 13.93 -8.58 18.55
N LYS A 83 14.73 -7.59 18.92
CA LYS A 83 15.71 -6.96 18.03
C LYS A 83 16.80 -7.94 17.55
N GLU A 84 17.25 -8.84 18.41
CA GLU A 84 18.28 -9.82 18.03
C GLU A 84 17.73 -10.79 17.00
N TRP A 85 16.51 -11.29 17.21
CA TRP A 85 15.83 -12.14 16.26
C TRP A 85 15.57 -11.42 14.94
N ASN A 86 15.08 -10.18 14.97
CA ASN A 86 14.82 -9.37 13.79
C ASN A 86 16.10 -9.16 12.94
N CYS A 87 17.24 -8.88 13.59
CA CYS A 87 18.52 -8.78 12.89
C CYS A 87 18.90 -10.09 12.18
N LYS A 88 18.77 -11.24 12.87
CA LYS A 88 19.07 -12.56 12.28
C LYS A 88 18.11 -12.90 11.15
N ALA A 89 16.83 -12.55 11.27
CA ALA A 89 15.83 -12.75 10.24
C ALA A 89 16.16 -11.94 8.98
N LEU A 90 16.55 -10.67 9.12
CA LEU A 90 16.98 -9.84 7.99
C LEU A 90 18.23 -10.36 7.30
N GLN A 91 19.21 -10.86 8.06
CA GLN A 91 20.40 -11.49 7.48
C GLN A 91 20.01 -12.73 6.67
N SER A 92 19.15 -13.59 7.22
CA SER A 92 18.66 -14.78 6.53
C SER A 92 17.84 -14.44 5.27
N ILE A 93 17.03 -13.40 5.32
CA ILE A 93 16.31 -12.85 4.15
C ILE A 93 17.29 -12.39 3.07
N SER A 94 18.31 -11.60 3.46
CA SER A 94 19.33 -11.11 2.52
C SER A 94 20.12 -12.25 1.87
N GLU A 95 20.52 -13.26 2.64
CA GLU A 95 21.19 -14.46 2.14
C GLU A 95 20.30 -15.26 1.19
N THR A 96 19.01 -15.40 1.54
CA THR A 96 18.03 -16.11 0.69
C THR A 96 17.85 -15.39 -0.64
N PHE A 97 17.73 -14.08 -0.67
CA PHE A 97 17.68 -13.32 -1.93
C PHE A 97 18.94 -13.55 -2.77
N ARG A 98 20.12 -13.42 -2.16
CA ARG A 98 21.39 -13.64 -2.87
C ARG A 98 21.50 -15.05 -3.44
N ASN A 99 21.15 -16.06 -2.66
CA ASN A 99 21.23 -17.47 -3.07
C ASN A 99 20.22 -17.84 -4.16
N ASN A 100 19.15 -17.05 -4.31
CA ASN A 100 18.16 -17.20 -5.37
C ASN A 100 18.39 -16.26 -6.57
N GLY A 101 19.58 -15.66 -6.69
CA GLY A 101 19.98 -14.89 -7.87
C GLY A 101 19.45 -13.45 -7.92
N PHE A 102 18.98 -12.89 -6.80
CA PHE A 102 18.60 -11.49 -6.75
C PHE A 102 19.82 -10.59 -6.63
N LEU A 103 19.89 -9.58 -7.49
CA LEU A 103 21.00 -8.61 -7.56
C LEU A 103 20.71 -7.39 -6.67
N CYS A 104 19.55 -6.80 -6.81
CA CYS A 104 19.16 -5.64 -6.06
C CYS A 104 17.65 -5.61 -5.80
N GLY A 105 17.22 -4.69 -4.95
CA GLY A 105 15.82 -4.47 -4.67
C GLY A 105 15.53 -3.03 -4.28
N PHE A 106 14.35 -2.54 -4.65
CA PHE A 106 13.86 -1.23 -4.25
C PHE A 106 12.69 -1.36 -3.28
N VAL A 107 12.86 -0.79 -2.08
CA VAL A 107 11.88 -0.88 -1.01
C VAL A 107 11.36 0.51 -0.64
N ARG A 108 10.04 0.69 -0.71
CA ARG A 108 9.35 1.88 -0.18
C ARG A 108 8.85 1.58 1.22
N PHE A 109 9.59 2.00 2.23
CA PHE A 109 9.21 1.75 3.63
C PHE A 109 7.91 2.45 4.04
N HIS A 110 7.17 1.80 4.92
CA HIS A 110 5.89 2.30 5.41
C HIS A 110 6.07 3.35 6.50
N PRO A 111 5.56 4.59 6.33
CA PRO A 111 5.84 5.70 7.25
C PRO A 111 5.23 5.52 8.63
N LEU A 112 4.04 4.89 8.74
CA LEU A 112 3.35 4.69 10.01
C LEU A 112 3.83 3.45 10.75
N LEU A 113 4.19 2.37 10.03
CA LEU A 113 4.81 1.17 10.63
C LEU A 113 6.25 1.43 11.07
N LYS A 114 6.91 2.47 10.50
CA LYS A 114 8.30 2.84 10.81
C LYS A 114 9.30 1.68 10.63
N ASN A 115 8.97 0.73 9.78
CA ASN A 115 9.74 -0.48 9.56
C ASN A 115 11.14 -0.24 8.97
N TYR A 116 11.45 0.99 8.52
CA TYR A 116 12.80 1.41 8.14
C TYR A 116 13.77 1.53 9.32
N GLN A 117 13.27 1.79 10.53
CA GLN A 117 14.11 1.98 11.74
C GLN A 117 14.69 0.67 12.25
N GLU A 118 13.95 -0.42 12.11
CA GLU A 118 14.35 -1.75 12.54
C GLU A 118 15.24 -2.47 11.52
N ASN A 119 15.23 -2.00 10.27
CA ASN A 119 15.80 -2.67 9.12
C ASN A 119 17.05 -1.98 8.54
N SER A 120 17.75 -1.19 9.33
CA SER A 120 18.92 -0.42 8.87
C SER A 120 20.19 -1.26 8.59
N ILE A 121 20.16 -2.58 8.80
CA ILE A 121 21.31 -3.44 8.58
C ILE A 121 21.38 -3.86 7.10
N GLY A 122 22.41 -3.32 6.41
CA GLY A 122 22.72 -3.70 5.02
C GLY A 122 21.83 -3.03 3.96
N LEU A 123 21.04 -2.03 4.34
CA LEU A 123 20.21 -1.24 3.43
C LEU A 123 20.72 0.20 3.36
N ASP A 124 20.92 0.69 2.14
CA ASP A 124 21.11 2.12 1.89
C ASP A 124 19.74 2.79 1.88
N SER A 125 19.34 3.36 3.01
CA SER A 125 18.03 3.99 3.17
C SER A 125 18.15 5.50 3.07
N GLN A 126 17.34 6.12 2.22
CA GLN A 126 17.30 7.55 2.00
C GLN A 126 15.92 8.13 2.33
N PHE A 127 15.92 9.27 3.04
CA PHE A 127 14.71 10.03 3.25
C PHE A 127 14.25 10.65 1.92
N ASN A 128 13.03 10.33 1.47
CA ASN A 128 12.47 10.88 0.25
C ASN A 128 11.56 12.07 0.55
N ARG A 129 10.45 11.85 1.28
CA ARG A 129 9.45 12.91 1.57
C ARG A 129 8.66 12.61 2.83
N LYS A 130 7.99 13.64 3.34
CA LYS A 130 7.00 13.49 4.40
C LYS A 130 5.65 13.10 3.80
N THR A 131 4.88 12.30 4.51
CA THR A 131 3.46 12.01 4.24
C THR A 131 2.59 12.72 5.26
N VAL A 132 1.33 12.94 4.91
CA VAL A 132 0.32 13.48 5.83
C VAL A 132 -0.58 12.33 6.26
N PHE A 133 -0.89 12.25 7.54
CA PHE A 133 -1.88 11.32 8.06
C PHE A 133 -2.87 12.07 8.96
N ILE A 134 -4.06 11.50 9.11
CA ILE A 134 -5.09 11.95 10.04
C ILE A 134 -5.30 10.84 11.06
N ASP A 135 -5.17 11.17 12.34
CA ASP A 135 -5.52 10.27 13.43
C ASP A 135 -7.04 10.22 13.57
N THR A 136 -7.64 9.11 13.16
CA THR A 136 -9.09 8.89 13.22
C THR A 136 -9.55 8.23 14.52
N SER A 137 -8.66 7.97 15.48
CA SER A 137 -9.00 7.44 16.80
C SER A 137 -9.61 8.48 17.73
N VAL A 138 -9.51 9.75 17.39
CA VAL A 138 -10.07 10.88 18.14
C VAL A 138 -11.44 11.31 17.58
N SER A 139 -12.14 12.21 18.27
CA SER A 139 -13.46 12.69 17.84
C SER A 139 -13.41 13.48 16.52
N ASN A 140 -14.54 13.50 15.79
CA ASN A 140 -14.67 14.29 14.57
C ASN A 140 -14.40 15.78 14.80
N ASP A 141 -14.80 16.32 15.94
CA ASP A 141 -14.55 17.72 16.30
C ASP A 141 -13.04 17.95 16.48
N GLU A 142 -12.36 17.02 17.11
CA GLU A 142 -10.90 17.11 17.27
C GLU A 142 -10.15 16.99 15.94
N ILE A 143 -10.57 16.08 15.06
CA ILE A 143 -10.03 16.00 13.69
C ILE A 143 -10.23 17.34 13.00
N TRP A 144 -11.45 17.87 13.03
CA TRP A 144 -11.81 19.12 12.37
C TRP A 144 -10.99 20.31 12.87
N GLU A 145 -10.90 20.48 14.19
CA GLU A 145 -10.25 21.66 14.78
C GLU A 145 -8.73 21.58 14.79
N LYS A 146 -8.15 20.40 15.02
CA LYS A 146 -6.70 20.26 15.26
C LYS A 146 -5.94 19.67 14.09
N GLN A 147 -6.54 18.79 13.26
CA GLN A 147 -5.81 18.07 12.22
C GLN A 147 -6.07 18.65 10.83
N ILE A 148 -7.23 19.28 10.60
CA ILE A 148 -7.53 19.93 9.32
C ILE A 148 -7.17 21.41 9.40
N ILE A 149 -6.20 21.87 8.58
CA ILE A 149 -5.82 23.27 8.55
C ILE A 149 -6.97 24.17 8.09
N SER A 150 -7.00 25.43 8.55
CA SER A 150 -8.12 26.34 8.30
C SER A 150 -8.41 26.56 6.81
N LYS A 151 -7.39 26.57 5.95
CA LYS A 151 -7.56 26.64 4.48
C LYS A 151 -8.44 25.47 3.97
N ASN A 152 -8.13 24.25 4.40
CA ASN A 152 -8.86 23.06 3.96
C ASN A 152 -10.29 23.06 4.55
N ARG A 153 -10.46 23.44 5.82
CA ARG A 153 -11.80 23.61 6.41
C ARG A 153 -12.68 24.57 5.61
N ASN A 154 -12.11 25.70 5.17
CA ASN A 154 -12.83 26.67 4.36
C ASN A 154 -13.20 26.10 2.97
N MET A 155 -12.31 25.31 2.36
CA MET A 155 -12.60 24.63 1.08
C MET A 155 -13.73 23.60 1.24
N ILE A 156 -13.72 22.82 2.33
CA ILE A 156 -14.78 21.83 2.64
C ILE A 156 -16.11 22.55 2.85
N ARG A 157 -16.16 23.61 3.65
CA ARG A 157 -17.39 24.42 3.84
C ARG A 157 -17.90 24.98 2.52
N LYS A 158 -17.01 25.49 1.68
CA LYS A 158 -17.38 26.00 0.35
C LYS A 158 -17.99 24.89 -0.50
N ALA A 159 -17.40 23.69 -0.52
CA ALA A 159 -17.94 22.55 -1.25
C ALA A 159 -19.36 22.19 -0.78
N ILE A 160 -19.57 22.06 0.53
CA ILE A 160 -20.89 21.79 1.14
C ILE A 160 -21.91 22.86 0.75
N ASN A 161 -21.55 24.15 0.87
CA ASN A 161 -22.43 25.28 0.53
C ASN A 161 -22.79 25.34 -0.97
N HIS A 162 -21.99 24.71 -1.84
CA HIS A 162 -22.30 24.58 -3.28
C HIS A 162 -23.09 23.31 -3.60
N GLY A 163 -23.58 22.58 -2.58
CA GLY A 163 -24.39 21.38 -2.76
C GLY A 163 -23.61 20.12 -3.13
N LEU A 164 -22.29 20.11 -2.91
CA LEU A 164 -21.52 18.88 -3.14
C LEU A 164 -21.80 17.85 -2.02
N THR A 165 -22.02 16.61 -2.44
CA THR A 165 -22.28 15.47 -1.56
C THR A 165 -21.20 14.41 -1.70
N PHE A 166 -20.89 13.70 -0.61
CA PHE A 166 -19.95 12.59 -0.60
C PHE A 166 -20.69 11.25 -0.51
N ILE A 167 -20.25 10.28 -1.30
CA ILE A 167 -20.77 8.91 -1.33
C ILE A 167 -19.59 7.95 -1.15
N ALA A 168 -19.70 6.99 -0.25
CA ALA A 168 -18.81 5.83 -0.18
C ALA A 168 -19.42 4.70 -1.01
N ASP A 169 -18.89 4.48 -2.21
CA ASP A 169 -19.37 3.47 -3.14
C ASP A 169 -18.59 2.16 -2.97
N TYR A 170 -19.19 1.20 -2.26
CA TYR A 170 -18.69 -0.16 -2.09
C TYR A 170 -19.11 -1.11 -3.23
N SER A 171 -20.03 -0.67 -4.09
CA SER A 171 -20.53 -1.44 -5.25
C SER A 171 -19.71 -1.23 -6.51
N PHE A 172 -18.88 -0.19 -6.51
CA PHE A 172 -18.07 0.24 -7.65
C PHE A 172 -18.91 0.64 -8.87
N GLU A 173 -20.09 1.19 -8.63
CA GLU A 173 -20.98 1.71 -9.67
C GLU A 173 -20.29 2.82 -10.48
N TYR A 174 -19.51 3.68 -9.79
CA TYR A 174 -18.82 4.81 -10.39
C TYR A 174 -17.37 4.49 -10.85
N LEU A 175 -16.99 3.20 -10.95
CA LEU A 175 -15.60 2.83 -11.29
C LEU A 175 -15.16 3.35 -12.67
N LYS A 176 -16.04 3.30 -13.67
CA LYS A 176 -15.73 3.81 -15.01
C LYS A 176 -15.50 5.31 -15.02
N ASP A 177 -16.36 6.03 -14.31
CA ASP A 177 -16.26 7.49 -14.19
C ASP A 177 -14.99 7.90 -13.43
N PHE A 178 -14.66 7.17 -12.35
CA PHE A 178 -13.40 7.35 -11.65
C PHE A 178 -12.19 7.18 -12.58
N ILE A 179 -12.12 6.10 -13.36
CA ILE A 179 -11.00 5.83 -14.29
C ILE A 179 -10.90 6.98 -15.32
N SER A 180 -12.02 7.47 -15.83
CA SER A 180 -12.05 8.60 -16.77
C SER A 180 -11.46 9.86 -16.14
N ILE A 181 -11.91 10.25 -14.94
CA ILE A 181 -11.42 11.43 -14.21
C ILE A 181 -9.94 11.28 -13.85
N TYR A 182 -9.53 10.09 -13.39
CA TYR A 182 -8.14 9.79 -13.06
C TYR A 182 -7.23 9.99 -14.28
N ASN A 183 -7.56 9.36 -15.41
CA ASN A 183 -6.76 9.46 -16.63
C ASN A 183 -6.69 10.91 -17.16
N ALA A 184 -7.81 11.63 -17.17
CA ALA A 184 -7.84 13.04 -17.54
C ALA A 184 -6.96 13.89 -16.60
N THR A 185 -6.93 13.56 -15.31
CA THR A 185 -6.07 14.24 -14.33
C THR A 185 -4.60 13.96 -14.59
N MET A 186 -4.22 12.69 -14.83
CA MET A 186 -2.84 12.31 -15.14
C MET A 186 -2.36 12.96 -16.44
N GLN A 187 -3.19 13.00 -17.47
CA GLN A 187 -2.88 13.70 -18.72
C GLN A 187 -2.64 15.20 -18.51
N ARG A 188 -3.53 15.87 -17.77
CA ARG A 188 -3.38 17.31 -17.46
C ARG A 188 -2.12 17.62 -16.65
N LEU A 189 -1.66 16.68 -15.81
CA LEU A 189 -0.47 16.82 -14.99
C LEU A 189 0.81 16.39 -15.74
N GLU A 190 0.70 15.96 -17.01
CA GLU A 190 1.81 15.39 -17.77
C GLU A 190 2.55 14.27 -16.99
N ALA A 191 1.77 13.44 -16.30
CA ALA A 191 2.30 12.38 -15.44
C ALA A 191 3.02 11.32 -16.29
N ASP A 192 4.06 10.70 -15.69
CA ASP A 192 4.77 9.59 -16.29
C ASP A 192 3.82 8.43 -16.63
N SER A 193 4.16 7.66 -17.68
CA SER A 193 3.40 6.50 -18.13
C SER A 193 3.14 5.47 -17.02
N PHE A 194 4.01 5.40 -16.04
CA PHE A 194 3.88 4.57 -14.85
C PHE A 194 2.58 4.80 -14.07
N TYR A 195 1.99 6.01 -14.15
CA TYR A 195 0.75 6.34 -13.45
C TYR A 195 -0.53 6.03 -14.25
N PHE A 196 -0.41 5.50 -15.46
CA PHE A 196 -1.57 5.10 -16.26
C PHE A 196 -1.80 3.59 -16.09
N PHE A 197 -2.70 3.26 -15.16
CA PHE A 197 -3.13 1.88 -14.97
C PHE A 197 -4.25 1.55 -15.96
N ASP A 198 -4.26 0.30 -16.43
CA ASP A 198 -5.34 -0.18 -17.29
C ASP A 198 -6.63 -0.46 -16.50
N GLN A 199 -7.72 -0.68 -17.19
CA GLN A 199 -9.00 -0.99 -16.56
C GLN A 199 -8.95 -2.31 -15.80
N GLU A 200 -8.15 -3.26 -16.27
CA GLU A 200 -8.02 -4.58 -15.64
C GLU A 200 -7.41 -4.48 -14.23
N TYR A 201 -6.42 -3.61 -14.05
CA TYR A 201 -5.84 -3.31 -12.74
C TYR A 201 -6.92 -2.88 -11.74
N TYR A 202 -7.73 -1.89 -12.10
CA TYR A 202 -8.79 -1.39 -11.20
C TYR A 202 -9.85 -2.44 -10.91
N VAL A 203 -10.24 -3.22 -11.91
CA VAL A 203 -11.22 -4.31 -11.75
C VAL A 203 -10.67 -5.40 -10.85
N LYS A 204 -9.41 -5.80 -11.02
CA LYS A 204 -8.74 -6.77 -10.14
C LYS A 204 -8.70 -6.25 -8.70
N LEU A 205 -8.21 -5.02 -8.50
CA LEU A 205 -8.12 -4.42 -7.17
C LEU A 205 -9.49 -4.41 -6.48
N CYS A 206 -10.52 -3.89 -7.12
CA CYS A 206 -11.86 -3.78 -6.54
C CYS A 206 -12.51 -5.14 -6.27
N LYS A 207 -12.34 -6.13 -7.16
CA LYS A 207 -12.93 -7.47 -6.98
C LYS A 207 -12.22 -8.28 -5.89
N SER A 208 -10.88 -8.28 -5.91
CA SER A 208 -10.08 -9.09 -4.99
C SER A 208 -10.08 -8.52 -3.58
N PHE A 209 -10.21 -7.20 -3.46
CA PHE A 209 -10.11 -6.47 -2.20
C PHE A 209 -11.46 -5.95 -1.68
N ARG A 210 -12.56 -6.51 -2.14
CA ARG A 210 -13.94 -6.03 -1.97
C ARG A 210 -14.30 -5.52 -0.59
N ASN A 211 -13.77 -6.12 0.47
CA ASN A 211 -14.04 -5.74 1.85
C ASN A 211 -13.01 -4.73 2.42
N LYS A 212 -12.04 -4.29 1.63
CA LYS A 212 -10.95 -3.42 2.03
C LYS A 212 -10.73 -2.25 1.06
N VAL A 213 -11.69 -2.04 0.15
CA VAL A 213 -11.63 -0.96 -0.85
C VAL A 213 -13.02 -0.39 -1.08
N PHE A 214 -13.09 0.93 -1.26
CA PHE A 214 -14.27 1.62 -1.75
C PHE A 214 -13.87 2.84 -2.57
N LEU A 215 -14.78 3.34 -3.39
CA LEU A 215 -14.65 4.62 -4.06
C LEU A 215 -15.26 5.72 -3.19
N GLY A 216 -14.47 6.73 -2.85
CA GLY A 216 -15.01 7.98 -2.33
C GLY A 216 -15.38 8.86 -3.51
N VAL A 217 -16.66 9.14 -3.67
CA VAL A 217 -17.22 9.87 -4.80
C VAL A 217 -17.80 11.18 -4.33
N VAL A 218 -17.49 12.28 -5.00
CA VAL A 218 -18.10 13.59 -4.75
C VAL A 218 -18.96 13.96 -5.94
N LYS A 219 -20.23 14.25 -5.68
CA LYS A 219 -21.21 14.66 -6.69
C LYS A 219 -21.77 16.05 -6.41
N LYS A 220 -22.17 16.71 -7.50
CA LYS A 220 -23.05 17.85 -7.45
C LYS A 220 -24.25 17.53 -8.35
N ASP A 221 -25.45 17.50 -7.78
CA ASP A 221 -26.63 17.00 -8.44
C ASP A 221 -26.36 15.57 -8.97
N ASP A 222 -26.50 15.30 -10.27
CA ASP A 222 -26.20 14.01 -10.88
C ASP A 222 -24.77 13.92 -11.46
N GLU A 223 -24.00 15.00 -11.43
CA GLU A 223 -22.67 15.05 -12.01
C GLU A 223 -21.60 14.59 -11.00
N LEU A 224 -20.72 13.68 -11.43
CA LEU A 224 -19.55 13.28 -10.67
C LEU A 224 -18.43 14.31 -10.85
N ILE A 225 -18.05 14.96 -9.73
CA ILE A 225 -17.07 16.06 -9.74
C ILE A 225 -15.67 15.56 -9.40
N SER A 226 -15.56 14.57 -8.49
CA SER A 226 -14.29 14.03 -8.06
C SER A 226 -14.49 12.63 -7.49
N ALA A 227 -13.46 11.80 -7.62
CA ALA A 227 -13.45 10.50 -6.98
C ALA A 227 -12.03 10.06 -6.59
N ALA A 228 -11.93 9.18 -5.60
CA ALA A 228 -10.68 8.56 -5.18
C ALA A 228 -10.94 7.11 -4.73
N ILE A 229 -9.95 6.23 -4.91
CA ILE A 229 -9.95 4.89 -4.32
C ILE A 229 -9.41 4.98 -2.89
N PHE A 230 -10.16 4.42 -1.97
CA PHE A 230 -9.74 4.24 -0.58
C PHE A 230 -9.51 2.76 -0.30
N LEU A 231 -8.34 2.47 0.25
CA LEU A 231 -7.97 1.14 0.71
C LEU A 231 -7.89 1.16 2.24
N HIS A 232 -8.34 0.10 2.90
CA HIS A 232 -8.27 0.06 4.36
C HIS A 232 -8.12 -1.37 4.89
N ASN A 233 -7.50 -1.47 6.04
CA ASN A 233 -7.67 -2.61 6.94
C ASN A 233 -8.49 -2.14 8.16
N SER A 234 -8.51 -2.92 9.25
CA SER A 234 -9.23 -2.52 10.47
C SER A 234 -8.52 -1.41 11.28
N TYR A 235 -7.34 -0.96 10.85
CA TYR A 235 -6.52 0.02 11.59
C TYR A 235 -6.06 1.20 10.74
N TYR A 236 -5.63 0.96 9.49
CA TYR A 236 -5.15 1.99 8.57
C TYR A 236 -6.10 2.20 7.39
N GLY A 237 -6.19 3.44 6.90
CA GLY A 237 -6.84 3.80 5.64
C GLY A 237 -5.86 4.57 4.74
N GLN A 238 -5.87 4.26 3.45
CA GLN A 238 -4.99 4.82 2.42
C GLN A 238 -5.83 5.33 1.24
N TYR A 239 -5.37 6.40 0.56
CA TYR A 239 -5.99 6.89 -0.68
C TYR A 239 -4.94 7.42 -1.66
#